data_6dbef99375394e05608f88dba9a46756
#
_entry.id   6dbef99375394e05608f88dba9a46756
#
_cell.length_a   1.000
_cell.length_b   1.000
_cell.length_c   1.000
_cell.angle_alpha   90.00
_cell.angle_beta   90.00
_cell.angle_gamma   90.00
#
_symmetry.space_group_name_H-M   'P 1'
#
loop_
_entity.id
_entity.type
_entity.pdbx_description
1 polymer ?
#
loop_
_entity_poly.entity_id
_entity_poly.type
_entity_poly.pdbx_seq_one_letter_code
_entity_poly.pdbx_strand_id
1 'polypeptide(L)'
;MLIVMIPILVIFSLPQVLFNWGSLKDTELMARHEHANYLMSCYDDTDLSEEDKLWLISIDAVNNKQDIMKMSQSSISSDKMQGKTPDEVMNEYGFDDDQKNWVTLMVNTIRQAKASNNPDLPIIAGGTNNGIPSEAYNDATFAKLINEAEKYLGYPYVFGGSSPSTSFDCSGFVCWVYTHSGVHNLPRTTAQGIYNQCTRVSASEAKPGDLVFFQGTYNAGETVTHIGIYVGQNRMLHCGSPIQYTSIDTSYWRSHFYSYGRL
;
A
#
# COMPACT_ATOMS: atom_id res chain seq x y z
N MET A 1 10.08 -37.87 -13.26
CA MET A 1 9.15 -37.52 -12.17
C MET A 1 9.72 -36.31 -11.44
N LEU A 2 9.47 -35.14 -12.00
CA LEU A 2 9.95 -33.86 -11.49
C LEU A 2 8.76 -32.90 -11.58
N ILE A 3 7.78 -33.17 -10.74
CA ILE A 3 6.56 -32.37 -10.62
C ILE A 3 6.45 -31.95 -9.17
N VAL A 4 6.21 -30.65 -8.98
CA VAL A 4 5.63 -30.07 -7.77
C VAL A 4 6.62 -29.73 -6.64
N MET A 5 7.49 -28.76 -6.90
CA MET A 5 8.10 -27.96 -5.81
C MET A 5 7.89 -26.44 -5.97
N ILE A 6 7.31 -26.00 -7.09
CA ILE A 6 7.08 -24.56 -7.35
C ILE A 6 5.84 -23.98 -6.62
N PRO A 7 4.75 -24.72 -6.37
CA PRO A 7 3.57 -24.15 -5.71
C PRO A 7 3.77 -23.75 -4.26
N ILE A 8 4.60 -24.48 -3.49
CA ILE A 8 4.71 -24.29 -2.05
C ILE A 8 5.39 -22.96 -1.69
N LEU A 9 6.42 -22.56 -2.41
CA LEU A 9 7.16 -21.32 -2.15
C LEU A 9 6.34 -20.06 -2.52
N VAL A 10 5.53 -20.14 -3.55
CA VAL A 10 4.62 -19.06 -3.97
C VAL A 10 3.46 -18.89 -2.97
N ILE A 11 2.96 -19.99 -2.40
CA ILE A 11 1.90 -19.98 -1.39
C ILE A 11 2.36 -19.26 -0.11
N PHE A 12 3.62 -19.34 0.27
CA PHE A 12 4.15 -18.65 1.47
C PHE A 12 4.35 -17.13 1.27
N SER A 13 4.56 -16.65 0.05
CA SER A 13 4.71 -15.21 -0.23
C SER A 13 3.38 -14.51 -0.49
N LEU A 14 2.40 -15.18 -1.08
CA LEU A 14 1.08 -14.62 -1.37
C LEU A 14 0.38 -14.06 -0.12
N PRO A 15 0.33 -14.77 1.02
CA PRO A 15 -0.29 -14.22 2.22
C PRO A 15 0.36 -12.94 2.73
N GLN A 16 1.67 -12.79 2.62
CA GLN A 16 2.37 -11.57 3.05
C GLN A 16 2.09 -10.38 2.14
N VAL A 17 1.85 -10.64 0.83
CA VAL A 17 1.46 -9.60 -0.13
C VAL A 17 0.02 -9.16 0.08
N LEU A 18 -0.86 -10.14 0.31
CA LEU A 18 -2.30 -9.90 0.44
C LEU A 18 -2.70 -9.44 1.84
N PHE A 19 -1.97 -9.89 2.86
CA PHE A 19 -2.33 -9.69 4.26
C PHE A 19 -1.11 -9.20 5.02
N ASN A 20 -1.15 -7.97 5.48
CA ASN A 20 -0.04 -7.37 6.20
C ASN A 20 0.06 -7.92 7.64
N TRP A 21 1.07 -8.75 7.91
CA TRP A 21 1.23 -9.46 9.18
C TRP A 21 2.43 -9.01 10.01
N GLY A 22 3.12 -7.96 9.62
CA GLY A 22 4.42 -7.58 10.17
C GLY A 22 4.48 -7.21 11.66
N SER A 23 3.34 -7.20 12.39
CA SER A 23 3.30 -6.86 13.82
C SER A 23 2.64 -7.91 14.72
N LEU A 24 2.33 -9.10 14.18
CA LEU A 24 1.63 -10.13 14.94
C LEU A 24 2.58 -11.00 15.77
N LYS A 25 2.10 -11.48 16.91
CA LYS A 25 2.80 -12.50 17.70
C LYS A 25 2.83 -13.82 16.92
N ASP A 26 3.85 -14.66 17.16
CA ASP A 26 4.05 -15.91 16.42
C ASP A 26 2.82 -16.81 16.39
N THR A 27 2.06 -16.90 17.48
CA THR A 27 0.84 -17.69 17.57
C THR A 27 -0.32 -17.14 16.73
N GLU A 28 -0.45 -15.82 16.64
CA GLU A 28 -1.45 -15.17 15.80
C GLU A 28 -1.05 -15.25 14.33
N LEU A 29 0.24 -15.20 14.07
CA LEU A 29 0.82 -15.34 12.73
C LEU A 29 0.54 -16.75 12.18
N MET A 30 0.77 -17.82 12.98
CA MET A 30 0.50 -19.19 12.56
C MET A 30 -0.98 -19.42 12.25
N ALA A 31 -1.89 -18.96 13.10
CA ALA A 31 -3.33 -19.10 12.87
C ALA A 31 -3.78 -18.37 11.58
N ARG A 32 -3.20 -17.19 11.31
CA ARG A 32 -3.50 -16.43 10.09
C ARG A 32 -2.90 -17.08 8.85
N HIS A 33 -1.74 -17.72 8.97
CA HIS A 33 -1.17 -18.53 7.88
C HIS A 33 -2.05 -19.71 7.50
N GLU A 34 -2.61 -20.41 8.47
CA GLU A 34 -3.56 -21.51 8.21
C GLU A 34 -4.82 -21.01 7.49
N HIS A 35 -5.39 -19.89 7.94
CA HIS A 35 -6.53 -19.25 7.28
C HIS A 35 -6.20 -18.77 5.86
N ALA A 36 -5.01 -18.20 5.66
CA ALA A 36 -4.58 -17.76 4.33
C ALA A 36 -4.41 -18.96 3.38
N ASN A 37 -3.79 -20.03 3.83
CA ASN A 37 -3.62 -21.24 3.04
C ASN A 37 -4.97 -21.87 2.68
N TYR A 38 -5.92 -21.90 3.61
CA TYR A 38 -7.29 -22.33 3.33
C TYR A 38 -7.95 -21.44 2.29
N LEU A 39 -7.86 -20.13 2.45
CA LEU A 39 -8.43 -19.18 1.51
C LEU A 39 -7.83 -19.33 0.11
N MET A 40 -6.50 -19.50 0.02
CA MET A 40 -5.83 -19.72 -1.25
C MET A 40 -6.30 -21.01 -1.93
N SER A 41 -6.49 -22.11 -1.16
CA SER A 41 -7.03 -23.35 -1.72
C SER A 41 -8.43 -23.19 -2.30
N CYS A 42 -9.26 -22.31 -1.73
CA CYS A 42 -10.59 -22.02 -2.28
C CYS A 42 -10.52 -21.32 -3.66
N TYR A 43 -9.51 -20.47 -3.90
CA TYR A 43 -9.30 -19.89 -5.23
C TYR A 43 -8.70 -20.92 -6.21
N ASP A 44 -7.85 -21.84 -5.73
CA ASP A 44 -7.25 -22.88 -6.58
C ASP A 44 -8.30 -23.89 -7.07
N ASP A 45 -9.36 -24.15 -6.31
CA ASP A 45 -10.45 -25.03 -6.70
C ASP A 45 -11.42 -24.45 -7.74
N THR A 46 -11.11 -23.27 -8.30
CA THR A 46 -11.93 -22.65 -9.34
C THR A 46 -11.47 -23.04 -10.74
N ASP A 47 -12.39 -23.05 -11.73
CA ASP A 47 -12.08 -23.28 -13.15
C ASP A 47 -11.47 -22.05 -13.85
N LEU A 48 -11.08 -21.02 -13.10
CA LEU A 48 -10.46 -19.81 -13.65
C LEU A 48 -9.02 -20.05 -14.10
N SER A 49 -8.59 -19.27 -15.08
CA SER A 49 -7.16 -19.22 -15.44
C SER A 49 -6.32 -18.72 -14.25
N GLU A 50 -5.03 -19.07 -14.20
CA GLU A 50 -4.12 -18.58 -13.14
C GLU A 50 -4.05 -17.05 -13.10
N GLU A 51 -4.22 -16.41 -14.24
CA GLU A 51 -4.26 -14.96 -14.34
C GLU A 51 -5.54 -14.39 -13.75
N ASP A 52 -6.70 -14.98 -14.04
CA ASP A 52 -8.00 -14.53 -13.50
C ASP A 52 -8.09 -14.79 -12.00
N LYS A 53 -7.54 -15.90 -11.51
CA LYS A 53 -7.41 -16.18 -10.06
C LYS A 53 -6.63 -15.07 -9.38
N LEU A 54 -5.52 -14.64 -9.97
CA LEU A 54 -4.67 -13.59 -9.42
C LEU A 54 -5.40 -12.26 -9.32
N TRP A 55 -6.15 -11.90 -10.36
CA TRP A 55 -6.99 -10.71 -10.33
C TRP A 55 -8.10 -10.81 -9.30
N LEU A 56 -8.84 -11.92 -9.28
CA LEU A 56 -9.96 -12.11 -8.36
C LEU A 56 -9.52 -12.01 -6.90
N ILE A 57 -8.45 -12.72 -6.52
CA ILE A 57 -7.94 -12.69 -5.14
C ILE A 57 -7.48 -11.28 -4.74
N SER A 58 -6.87 -10.54 -5.66
CA SER A 58 -6.43 -9.17 -5.40
C SER A 58 -7.62 -8.21 -5.26
N ILE A 59 -8.66 -8.37 -6.06
CA ILE A 59 -9.91 -7.60 -5.96
C ILE A 59 -10.60 -7.90 -4.62
N ASP A 60 -10.75 -9.17 -4.27
CA ASP A 60 -11.40 -9.57 -3.01
C ASP A 60 -10.59 -9.09 -1.80
N ALA A 61 -9.25 -9.10 -1.87
CA ALA A 61 -8.42 -8.55 -0.80
C ALA A 61 -8.65 -7.05 -0.60
N VAL A 62 -8.70 -6.27 -1.65
CA VAL A 62 -8.99 -4.82 -1.56
C VAL A 62 -10.41 -4.58 -1.07
N ASN A 63 -11.40 -5.31 -1.60
CA ASN A 63 -12.81 -5.18 -1.19
C ASN A 63 -13.01 -5.47 0.31
N ASN A 64 -12.29 -6.44 0.84
CA ASN A 64 -12.35 -6.83 2.25
C ASN A 64 -11.29 -6.12 3.12
N LYS A 65 -10.62 -5.08 2.59
CA LYS A 65 -9.58 -4.30 3.30
C LYS A 65 -8.47 -5.20 3.86
N GLN A 66 -8.11 -6.25 3.11
CA GLN A 66 -7.12 -7.25 3.49
C GLN A 66 -7.45 -7.99 4.80
N ASP A 67 -8.70 -7.97 5.22
CA ASP A 67 -9.18 -8.73 6.36
C ASP A 67 -9.42 -10.18 5.96
N ILE A 68 -8.46 -11.05 6.28
CA ILE A 68 -8.50 -12.46 5.91
C ILE A 68 -9.72 -13.20 6.49
N MET A 69 -10.20 -12.78 7.66
CA MET A 69 -11.37 -13.39 8.29
C MET A 69 -12.63 -13.04 7.52
N LYS A 70 -12.74 -11.80 7.02
CA LYS A 70 -13.86 -11.41 6.16
C LYS A 70 -13.81 -12.10 4.81
N MET A 71 -12.62 -12.20 4.21
CA MET A 71 -12.45 -12.92 2.95
C MET A 71 -12.84 -14.39 3.07
N SER A 72 -12.44 -15.06 4.14
CA SER A 72 -12.79 -16.48 4.38
C SER A 72 -14.28 -16.71 4.66
N GLN A 73 -15.00 -15.67 5.08
CA GLN A 73 -16.45 -15.71 5.32
C GLN A 73 -17.26 -15.27 4.10
N SER A 74 -16.64 -14.53 3.17
CA SER A 74 -17.29 -14.16 1.91
C SER A 74 -17.33 -15.38 0.99
N SER A 75 -18.44 -15.59 0.31
CA SER A 75 -18.50 -16.61 -0.74
C SER A 75 -17.56 -16.20 -1.87
N ILE A 76 -16.44 -16.93 -2.00
CA ILE A 76 -15.55 -16.79 -3.14
C ILE A 76 -16.34 -17.33 -4.35
N SER A 77 -16.65 -16.47 -5.27
CA SER A 77 -17.41 -16.84 -6.46
C SER A 77 -16.54 -16.65 -7.69
N SER A 78 -16.14 -17.76 -8.28
CA SER A 78 -15.46 -17.76 -9.59
C SER A 78 -16.33 -17.16 -10.68
N ASP A 79 -17.65 -17.17 -10.51
CA ASP A 79 -18.60 -16.58 -11.46
C ASP A 79 -18.39 -15.08 -11.65
N LYS A 80 -17.80 -14.39 -10.66
CA LYS A 80 -17.49 -12.95 -10.75
C LYS A 80 -16.53 -12.61 -11.87
N MET A 81 -15.57 -13.50 -12.16
CA MET A 81 -14.58 -13.29 -13.23
C MET A 81 -14.98 -13.97 -14.54
N GLN A 82 -15.97 -14.87 -14.52
CA GLN A 82 -16.31 -15.66 -15.70
C GLN A 82 -16.87 -14.76 -16.82
N GLY A 83 -16.09 -14.66 -17.91
CA GLY A 83 -16.45 -13.84 -19.07
C GLY A 83 -16.36 -12.33 -18.87
N LYS A 84 -15.75 -11.88 -17.80
CA LYS A 84 -15.56 -10.45 -17.47
C LYS A 84 -14.07 -10.09 -17.41
N THR A 85 -13.79 -8.85 -17.72
CA THR A 85 -12.46 -8.28 -17.48
C THR A 85 -12.30 -7.86 -15.99
N PRO A 86 -11.07 -7.77 -15.48
CA PRO A 86 -10.82 -7.25 -14.13
C PRO A 86 -11.44 -5.88 -13.87
N ASP A 87 -11.42 -4.97 -14.86
CA ASP A 87 -12.01 -3.64 -14.74
C ASP A 87 -13.53 -3.68 -14.58
N GLU A 88 -14.22 -4.57 -15.30
CA GLU A 88 -15.66 -4.76 -15.15
C GLU A 88 -16.00 -5.25 -13.74
N VAL A 89 -15.21 -6.20 -13.21
CA VAL A 89 -15.41 -6.71 -11.86
C VAL A 89 -15.14 -5.62 -10.82
N MET A 90 -14.06 -4.86 -10.94
CA MET A 90 -13.77 -3.75 -10.03
C MET A 90 -14.86 -2.66 -10.06
N ASN A 91 -15.43 -2.39 -11.23
CA ASN A 91 -16.57 -1.46 -11.37
C ASN A 91 -17.84 -1.98 -10.66
N GLU A 92 -18.11 -3.28 -10.72
CA GLU A 92 -19.24 -3.90 -9.99
C GLU A 92 -19.08 -3.79 -8.48
N TYR A 93 -17.83 -3.84 -7.97
CA TYR A 93 -17.53 -3.57 -6.55
C TYR A 93 -17.60 -2.08 -6.18
N GLY A 94 -17.74 -1.19 -7.17
CA GLY A 94 -17.77 0.25 -6.97
C GLY A 94 -16.40 0.84 -6.57
N PHE A 95 -15.33 0.23 -7.03
CA PHE A 95 -13.97 0.68 -6.72
C PHE A 95 -13.68 2.03 -7.35
N ASP A 96 -13.10 2.92 -6.55
CA ASP A 96 -12.50 4.16 -7.03
C ASP A 96 -11.13 3.91 -7.70
N ASP A 97 -10.57 4.95 -8.29
CA ASP A 97 -9.30 4.86 -9.01
C ASP A 97 -8.14 4.41 -8.10
N ASP A 98 -8.14 4.81 -6.83
CA ASP A 98 -7.11 4.41 -5.87
C ASP A 98 -7.21 2.92 -5.55
N GLN A 99 -8.41 2.40 -5.36
CA GLN A 99 -8.65 0.98 -5.13
C GLN A 99 -8.26 0.13 -6.35
N LYS A 100 -8.59 0.57 -7.56
CA LYS A 100 -8.19 -0.11 -8.82
C LYS A 100 -6.67 -0.13 -8.99
N ASN A 101 -6.00 0.99 -8.70
CA ASN A 101 -4.55 1.07 -8.72
C ASN A 101 -3.93 0.11 -7.71
N TRP A 102 -4.55 -0.02 -6.52
CA TRP A 102 -4.09 -0.94 -5.49
C TRP A 102 -4.21 -2.40 -5.93
N VAL A 103 -5.33 -2.81 -6.51
CA VAL A 103 -5.49 -4.16 -7.09
C VAL A 103 -4.42 -4.43 -8.13
N THR A 104 -4.20 -3.50 -9.06
CA THR A 104 -3.18 -3.62 -10.10
C THR A 104 -1.78 -3.78 -9.53
N LEU A 105 -1.47 -3.02 -8.48
CA LEU A 105 -0.19 -3.13 -7.77
C LEU A 105 -0.02 -4.51 -7.13
N MET A 106 -1.03 -5.02 -6.44
CA MET A 106 -1.00 -6.36 -5.84
C MET A 106 -0.76 -7.44 -6.90
N VAL A 107 -1.52 -7.41 -7.99
CA VAL A 107 -1.36 -8.35 -9.12
C VAL A 107 0.07 -8.33 -9.65
N ASN A 108 0.62 -7.15 -9.91
CA ASN A 108 1.98 -7.01 -10.43
C ASN A 108 3.05 -7.50 -9.43
N THR A 109 2.86 -7.22 -8.14
CA THR A 109 3.77 -7.68 -7.08
C THR A 109 3.79 -9.21 -7.00
N ILE A 110 2.62 -9.85 -7.07
CA ILE A 110 2.51 -11.31 -7.05
C ILE A 110 3.16 -11.92 -8.31
N ARG A 111 2.93 -11.32 -9.49
CA ARG A 111 3.58 -11.78 -10.74
C ARG A 111 5.11 -11.75 -10.63
N GLN A 112 5.65 -10.69 -10.06
CA GLN A 112 7.10 -10.54 -9.88
C GLN A 112 7.64 -11.56 -8.87
N ALA A 113 6.96 -11.78 -7.75
CA ALA A 113 7.32 -12.79 -6.77
C ALA A 113 7.32 -14.18 -7.41
N LYS A 114 6.31 -14.51 -8.22
CA LYS A 114 6.25 -15.77 -9.00
C LYS A 114 7.42 -15.90 -9.99
N ALA A 115 7.79 -14.81 -10.68
CA ALA A 115 8.85 -14.82 -11.69
C ALA A 115 10.26 -14.94 -11.12
N SER A 116 10.48 -14.42 -9.91
CA SER A 116 11.82 -14.35 -9.29
C SER A 116 12.25 -15.62 -8.57
N ASN A 117 11.34 -16.58 -8.33
CA ASN A 117 11.59 -17.77 -7.49
C ASN A 117 12.19 -17.44 -6.11
N ASN A 118 12.06 -16.21 -5.64
CA ASN A 118 12.63 -15.74 -4.38
C ASN A 118 11.52 -15.38 -3.39
N PRO A 119 11.24 -16.24 -2.39
CA PRO A 119 10.22 -15.98 -1.38
C PRO A 119 10.60 -14.86 -0.40
N ASP A 120 11.90 -14.52 -0.33
CA ASP A 120 12.45 -13.50 0.57
C ASP A 120 12.70 -12.16 -0.14
N LEU A 121 12.24 -12.01 -1.39
CA LEU A 121 12.21 -10.67 -1.94
C LEU A 121 11.41 -9.82 -0.96
N PRO A 122 12.05 -8.81 -0.34
CA PRO A 122 11.25 -7.78 0.28
C PRO A 122 10.25 -7.40 -0.80
N ILE A 123 8.98 -7.41 -0.46
CA ILE A 123 7.95 -6.90 -1.33
C ILE A 123 8.31 -5.42 -1.46
N ILE A 124 9.25 -5.14 -2.37
CA ILE A 124 9.32 -3.82 -2.96
C ILE A 124 8.01 -3.81 -3.75
N ALA A 125 6.98 -3.35 -3.10
CA ALA A 125 5.75 -2.99 -3.76
C ALA A 125 6.17 -1.98 -4.84
N GLY A 126 6.38 -2.48 -6.05
CA GLY A 126 6.90 -1.67 -7.15
C GLY A 126 8.32 -1.98 -7.60
N GLY A 127 8.62 -3.25 -7.90
CA GLY A 127 9.55 -3.50 -8.99
C GLY A 127 8.97 -2.90 -10.24
N THR A 128 9.58 -1.84 -10.74
CA THR A 128 9.28 -1.06 -11.94
C THR A 128 8.04 -0.17 -11.86
N ASN A 129 8.25 1.05 -11.47
CA ASN A 129 7.45 2.25 -11.73
C ASN A 129 6.39 2.63 -10.68
N ASN A 130 6.75 2.69 -9.40
CA ASN A 130 6.02 3.54 -8.45
C ASN A 130 6.08 5.03 -8.83
N GLY A 131 6.61 5.34 -10.03
CA GLY A 131 6.88 6.71 -10.46
C GLY A 131 7.99 7.38 -9.65
N ILE A 132 8.79 6.59 -8.89
CA ILE A 132 10.00 7.08 -8.24
C ILE A 132 11.12 7.08 -9.27
N PRO A 133 11.72 8.23 -9.59
CA PRO A 133 12.90 8.28 -10.43
C PRO A 133 14.01 7.40 -9.85
N SER A 134 14.61 6.54 -10.66
CA SER A 134 15.68 5.61 -10.19
C SER A 134 16.84 6.37 -9.55
N GLU A 135 17.14 7.57 -10.03
CA GLU A 135 18.14 8.46 -9.47
C GLU A 135 17.81 8.97 -8.06
N ALA A 136 16.55 8.96 -7.65
CA ALA A 136 16.15 9.36 -6.31
C ALA A 136 16.76 8.45 -5.24
N TYR A 137 16.95 7.17 -5.55
CA TYR A 137 17.59 6.20 -4.63
C TYR A 137 19.09 6.45 -4.43
N ASN A 138 19.71 7.31 -5.25
CA ASN A 138 21.08 7.77 -5.02
C ASN A 138 21.17 8.76 -3.84
N ASP A 139 20.06 9.39 -3.43
CA ASP A 139 19.98 10.14 -2.18
C ASP A 139 19.82 9.16 -1.01
N ALA A 140 20.86 8.97 -0.23
CA ALA A 140 20.86 8.04 0.90
C ALA A 140 19.81 8.40 1.97
N THR A 141 19.41 9.66 2.07
CA THR A 141 18.37 10.13 2.99
C THR A 141 17.01 9.66 2.50
N PHE A 142 16.73 9.88 1.22
CA PHE A 142 15.49 9.38 0.60
C PHE A 142 15.41 7.86 0.63
N ALA A 143 16.50 7.16 0.30
CA ALA A 143 16.53 5.70 0.33
C ALA A 143 16.20 5.13 1.72
N LYS A 144 16.72 5.71 2.80
CA LYS A 144 16.37 5.31 4.18
C LYS A 144 14.90 5.58 4.48
N LEU A 145 14.40 6.75 4.09
CA LEU A 145 13.03 7.16 4.34
C LEU A 145 12.05 6.24 3.64
N ILE A 146 12.26 5.97 2.35
CA ILE A 146 11.34 5.17 1.55
C ILE A 146 11.38 3.69 1.96
N ASN A 147 12.56 3.14 2.26
CA ASN A 147 12.69 1.78 2.76
C ASN A 147 11.96 1.57 4.09
N GLU A 148 11.91 2.57 4.96
CA GLU A 148 11.10 2.51 6.18
C GLU A 148 9.60 2.59 5.86
N ALA A 149 9.21 3.53 4.99
CA ALA A 149 7.82 3.78 4.64
C ALA A 149 7.16 2.57 3.96
N GLU A 150 7.87 1.91 3.07
CA GLU A 150 7.37 0.76 2.30
C GLU A 150 7.04 -0.47 3.15
N LYS A 151 7.60 -0.60 4.35
CA LYS A 151 7.25 -1.68 5.30
C LYS A 151 5.76 -1.67 5.69
N TYR A 152 5.10 -0.53 5.53
CA TYR A 152 3.72 -0.32 5.97
C TYR A 152 2.72 -0.21 4.81
N LEU A 153 3.16 -0.46 3.57
CA LEU A 153 2.26 -0.51 2.42
C LEU A 153 1.11 -1.48 2.71
N GLY A 154 -0.10 -1.05 2.36
CA GLY A 154 -1.30 -1.84 2.61
C GLY A 154 -1.90 -1.73 4.02
N TYR A 155 -1.24 -1.07 4.98
CA TYR A 155 -1.83 -0.82 6.30
C TYR A 155 -3.08 0.04 6.16
N PRO A 156 -4.20 -0.32 6.85
CA PRO A 156 -5.43 0.46 6.78
C PRO A 156 -5.25 1.83 7.45
N TYR A 157 -6.02 2.81 6.98
CA TYR A 157 -6.11 4.10 7.67
C TYR A 157 -6.87 3.95 9.00
N VAL A 158 -6.26 4.41 10.09
CA VAL A 158 -6.91 4.47 11.41
C VAL A 158 -6.72 5.88 11.97
N PHE A 159 -7.81 6.62 12.13
CA PHE A 159 -7.76 7.96 12.67
C PHE A 159 -7.11 7.99 14.07
N GLY A 160 -6.09 8.83 14.25
CA GLY A 160 -5.28 8.88 15.48
C GLY A 160 -4.23 7.79 15.59
N GLY A 161 -4.18 6.82 14.68
CA GLY A 161 -3.18 5.77 14.63
C GLY A 161 -1.77 6.34 14.39
N SER A 162 -0.74 5.75 15.02
CA SER A 162 0.60 6.30 15.02
C SER A 162 1.72 5.27 15.17
N SER A 163 1.39 3.99 15.07
CA SER A 163 2.35 2.89 15.22
C SER A 163 1.89 1.66 14.42
N PRO A 164 2.78 0.70 14.11
CA PRO A 164 2.38 -0.53 13.43
C PRO A 164 1.29 -1.32 14.18
N SER A 165 1.26 -1.25 15.51
CA SER A 165 0.26 -1.97 16.32
C SER A 165 -1.14 -1.33 16.28
N THR A 166 -1.22 -0.04 16.01
CA THR A 166 -2.49 0.71 15.93
C THR A 166 -2.90 1.00 14.49
N SER A 167 -2.03 0.69 13.51
CA SER A 167 -2.02 1.31 12.20
C SER A 167 -1.82 2.83 12.29
N PHE A 168 -2.09 3.57 11.24
CA PHE A 168 -1.70 4.96 11.10
C PHE A 168 -2.84 5.83 10.59
N ASP A 169 -2.81 7.12 10.97
CA ASP A 169 -3.39 8.18 10.16
C ASP A 169 -2.29 8.83 9.28
N CYS A 170 -2.65 9.81 8.46
CA CYS A 170 -1.73 10.43 7.52
C CYS A 170 -0.49 11.04 8.20
N SER A 171 -0.68 11.75 9.28
CA SER A 171 0.40 12.40 10.04
C SER A 171 1.14 11.41 10.95
N GLY A 172 0.44 10.44 11.52
CA GLY A 172 1.05 9.37 12.32
C GLY A 172 2.02 8.53 11.49
N PHE A 173 1.66 8.21 10.26
CA PHE A 173 2.52 7.52 9.30
C PHE A 173 3.81 8.32 9.03
N VAL A 174 3.68 9.58 8.68
CA VAL A 174 4.84 10.44 8.41
C VAL A 174 5.74 10.61 9.64
N CYS A 175 5.15 10.88 10.81
CA CYS A 175 5.91 10.97 12.06
C CYS A 175 6.69 9.68 12.35
N TRP A 176 6.06 8.54 12.19
CA TRP A 176 6.68 7.23 12.40
C TRP A 176 7.84 7.00 11.44
N VAL A 177 7.59 7.17 10.15
CA VAL A 177 8.56 6.89 9.10
C VAL A 177 9.81 7.77 9.24
N TYR A 178 9.64 9.08 9.41
CA TYR A 178 10.77 10.00 9.57
C TYR A 178 11.61 9.67 10.81
N THR A 179 10.97 9.33 11.92
CA THR A 179 11.66 8.99 13.17
C THR A 179 12.39 7.65 13.06
N HIS A 180 11.73 6.61 12.54
CA HIS A 180 12.29 5.25 12.52
C HIS A 180 13.28 5.01 11.37
N SER A 181 13.21 5.80 10.31
CA SER A 181 14.27 5.83 9.28
C SER A 181 15.56 6.50 9.77
N GLY A 182 15.49 7.22 10.90
CA GLY A 182 16.60 8.02 11.41
C GLY A 182 16.93 9.27 10.59
N VAL A 183 16.04 9.65 9.66
CA VAL A 183 16.20 10.85 8.82
C VAL A 183 15.92 12.12 9.61
N HIS A 184 14.86 12.12 10.40
CA HIS A 184 14.48 13.25 11.25
C HIS A 184 13.67 12.76 12.45
N ASN A 185 14.02 13.20 13.66
CA ASN A 185 13.20 12.91 14.85
C ASN A 185 11.94 13.77 14.83
N LEU A 186 10.83 13.18 14.41
CA LEU A 186 9.55 13.87 14.24
C LEU A 186 8.52 13.31 15.24
N PRO A 187 8.39 13.91 16.45
CA PRO A 187 7.38 13.48 17.42
C PRO A 187 5.95 13.55 16.85
N ARG A 188 5.06 12.69 17.36
CA ARG A 188 3.66 12.63 16.92
C ARG A 188 2.98 14.00 17.01
N THR A 189 2.49 14.46 15.87
CA THR A 189 1.73 15.71 15.75
C THR A 189 0.74 15.61 14.56
N THR A 190 -0.09 16.64 14.35
CA THR A 190 -1.03 16.70 13.21
C THR A 190 -0.32 17.05 11.91
N ALA A 191 -0.99 16.87 10.77
CA ALA A 191 -0.48 17.31 9.47
C ALA A 191 -0.15 18.81 9.47
N GLN A 192 -1.00 19.62 10.11
CA GLN A 192 -0.75 21.06 10.32
C GLN A 192 0.48 21.29 11.20
N GLY A 193 0.65 20.50 12.25
CA GLY A 193 1.81 20.59 13.15
C GLY A 193 3.13 20.26 12.46
N ILE A 194 3.13 19.29 11.52
CA ILE A 194 4.30 18.99 10.68
C ILE A 194 4.55 20.14 9.68
N TYR A 195 3.49 20.60 9.02
CA TYR A 195 3.59 21.73 8.09
C TYR A 195 4.25 22.96 8.73
N ASN A 196 3.92 23.27 9.98
CA ASN A 196 4.47 24.42 10.68
C ASN A 196 5.98 24.28 10.98
N GLN A 197 6.52 23.07 10.96
CA GLN A 197 7.95 22.77 11.17
C GLN A 197 8.75 22.80 9.85
N CYS A 198 8.08 22.74 8.70
CA CYS A 198 8.73 22.66 7.40
C CYS A 198 9.13 24.02 6.84
N THR A 199 10.25 24.06 6.15
CA THR A 199 10.57 25.10 5.17
C THR A 199 9.72 24.88 3.93
N ARG A 200 9.07 25.94 3.43
CA ARG A 200 8.27 25.87 2.18
C ARG A 200 9.15 25.63 0.97
N VAL A 201 8.71 24.74 0.10
CA VAL A 201 9.41 24.38 -1.14
C VAL A 201 8.47 24.68 -2.32
N SER A 202 8.98 25.28 -3.36
CA SER A 202 8.21 25.47 -4.60
C SER A 202 8.02 24.15 -5.34
N ALA A 203 7.01 24.06 -6.21
CA ALA A 203 6.77 22.83 -6.99
C ALA A 203 7.96 22.48 -7.92
N SER A 204 8.72 23.47 -8.39
CA SER A 204 9.92 23.25 -9.21
C SER A 204 11.15 22.80 -8.43
N GLU A 205 11.16 22.97 -7.11
CA GLU A 205 12.25 22.61 -6.21
C GLU A 205 11.93 21.36 -5.39
N ALA A 206 10.68 20.90 -5.47
CA ALA A 206 10.22 19.70 -4.74
C ALA A 206 10.95 18.47 -5.27
N LYS A 207 11.53 17.70 -4.36
CA LYS A 207 12.29 16.49 -4.66
C LYS A 207 11.79 15.29 -3.83
N PRO A 208 12.08 14.07 -4.27
CA PRO A 208 11.79 12.88 -3.45
C PRO A 208 12.31 13.03 -2.02
N GLY A 209 11.43 12.70 -1.05
CA GLY A 209 11.69 12.89 0.38
C GLY A 209 11.16 14.20 0.95
N ASP A 210 10.71 15.15 0.14
CA ASP A 210 9.93 16.29 0.64
C ASP A 210 8.52 15.83 1.03
N LEU A 211 7.80 16.68 1.74
CA LEU A 211 6.42 16.43 2.14
C LEU A 211 5.46 17.21 1.22
N VAL A 212 4.34 16.60 0.90
CA VAL A 212 3.24 17.26 0.19
C VAL A 212 2.03 17.36 1.12
N PHE A 213 1.42 18.54 1.14
CA PHE A 213 0.35 18.90 2.06
C PHE A 213 -0.92 19.26 1.31
N PHE A 214 -2.05 18.87 1.89
CA PHE A 214 -3.37 19.11 1.32
C PHE A 214 -4.30 19.73 2.36
N GLN A 215 -5.28 20.52 1.88
CA GLN A 215 -6.28 21.18 2.66
C GLN A 215 -7.69 20.67 2.34
N GLY A 216 -8.62 20.80 3.29
CA GLY A 216 -10.03 20.52 3.04
C GLY A 216 -10.38 19.07 2.72
N THR A 217 -9.49 18.11 2.99
CA THR A 217 -9.76 16.67 2.78
C THR A 217 -10.78 16.12 3.78
N TYR A 218 -10.91 16.76 4.93
CA TYR A 218 -11.95 16.56 5.93
C TYR A 218 -12.07 17.81 6.82
N ASN A 219 -13.14 17.92 7.61
CA ASN A 219 -13.35 19.06 8.51
C ASN A 219 -12.56 18.87 9.82
N ALA A 220 -11.35 19.40 9.87
CA ALA A 220 -10.43 19.30 11.02
C ALA A 220 -10.36 20.56 11.88
N GLY A 221 -10.95 21.69 11.44
CA GLY A 221 -10.73 22.98 12.07
C GLY A 221 -9.31 23.57 11.84
N GLU A 222 -8.47 22.90 11.05
CA GLU A 222 -7.12 23.30 10.65
C GLU A 222 -7.05 23.47 9.13
N THR A 223 -6.08 24.25 8.64
CA THR A 223 -5.92 24.45 7.19
C THR A 223 -5.38 23.20 6.52
N VAL A 224 -4.29 22.63 7.06
CA VAL A 224 -3.69 21.42 6.49
C VAL A 224 -4.32 20.21 7.13
N THR A 225 -5.00 19.40 6.30
CA THR A 225 -5.79 18.27 6.76
C THR A 225 -5.22 16.92 6.32
N HIS A 226 -4.30 16.90 5.34
CA HIS A 226 -3.66 15.65 4.90
C HIS A 226 -2.21 15.89 4.48
N ILE A 227 -1.41 14.81 4.50
CA ILE A 227 0.03 14.83 4.23
C ILE A 227 0.48 13.52 3.58
N GLY A 228 1.47 13.60 2.69
CA GLY A 228 2.18 12.47 2.12
C GLY A 228 3.67 12.75 1.95
N ILE A 229 4.45 11.72 1.72
CA ILE A 229 5.87 11.79 1.34
C ILE A 229 5.92 11.92 -0.19
N TYR A 230 6.43 13.02 -0.69
CA TYR A 230 6.61 13.21 -2.13
C TYR A 230 7.71 12.28 -2.64
N VAL A 231 7.44 11.57 -3.72
CA VAL A 231 8.37 10.58 -4.28
C VAL A 231 8.84 10.90 -5.70
N GLY A 232 8.51 12.09 -6.18
CA GLY A 232 8.82 12.53 -7.54
C GLY A 232 7.66 12.26 -8.51
N GLN A 233 7.78 12.78 -9.74
CA GLN A 233 6.82 12.56 -10.85
C GLN A 233 5.35 12.77 -10.47
N ASN A 234 5.06 13.81 -9.68
CA ASN A 234 3.72 14.10 -9.17
C ASN A 234 3.06 12.91 -8.44
N ARG A 235 3.84 12.20 -7.64
CA ARG A 235 3.36 11.09 -6.82
C ARG A 235 3.75 11.26 -5.36
N MET A 236 2.96 10.67 -4.49
CA MET A 236 3.24 10.60 -3.05
C MET A 236 3.05 9.19 -2.54
N LEU A 237 3.77 8.84 -1.47
CA LEU A 237 3.43 7.73 -0.59
C LEU A 237 2.74 8.31 0.65
N HIS A 238 1.51 7.89 0.91
CA HIS A 238 0.72 8.44 2.00
C HIS A 238 -0.12 7.38 2.70
N CYS A 239 -0.52 7.67 3.92
CA CYS A 239 -1.56 6.89 4.58
C CYS A 239 -2.92 7.36 4.08
N GLY A 240 -3.36 6.70 2.99
CA GLY A 240 -4.73 6.72 2.49
C GLY A 240 -5.51 5.56 3.11
N SER A 241 -6.40 4.98 2.35
CA SER A 241 -7.07 3.74 2.74
C SER A 241 -6.95 2.72 1.61
N PRO A 242 -5.85 1.97 1.58
CA PRO A 242 -4.75 1.81 2.54
C PRO A 242 -3.56 2.79 2.35
N ILE A 243 -2.42 2.55 3.08
CA ILE A 243 -1.13 3.21 2.78
C ILE A 243 -0.68 2.76 1.39
N GLN A 244 -0.45 3.73 0.50
CA GLN A 244 -0.20 3.47 -0.91
C GLN A 244 0.50 4.62 -1.63
N TYR A 245 1.00 4.31 -2.82
CA TYR A 245 1.45 5.32 -3.76
C TYR A 245 0.27 5.88 -4.56
N THR A 246 0.13 7.19 -4.59
CA THR A 246 -0.97 7.88 -5.26
C THR A 246 -0.45 9.01 -6.15
N SER A 247 -1.05 9.17 -7.34
CA SER A 247 -0.80 10.35 -8.16
C SER A 247 -1.45 11.58 -7.55
N ILE A 248 -0.70 12.65 -7.38
CA ILE A 248 -1.24 13.95 -6.95
C ILE A 248 -1.84 14.75 -8.11
N ASP A 249 -1.75 14.24 -9.34
CA ASP A 249 -2.31 14.86 -10.54
C ASP A 249 -3.79 14.55 -10.77
N THR A 250 -4.44 13.81 -9.89
CA THR A 250 -5.89 13.58 -9.97
C THR A 250 -6.65 14.88 -9.71
N SER A 251 -7.89 14.98 -10.18
CA SER A 251 -8.74 16.16 -9.94
C SER A 251 -8.93 16.42 -8.45
N TYR A 252 -9.09 15.35 -7.66
CA TYR A 252 -9.23 15.42 -6.21
C TYR A 252 -7.99 16.03 -5.55
N TRP A 253 -6.81 15.45 -5.75
CA TRP A 253 -5.60 15.92 -5.09
C TRP A 253 -5.17 17.31 -5.56
N ARG A 254 -5.36 17.66 -6.85
CA ARG A 254 -5.09 19.02 -7.34
C ARG A 254 -5.98 20.06 -6.67
N SER A 255 -7.28 19.77 -6.48
CA SER A 255 -8.20 20.73 -5.85
C SER A 255 -7.93 20.93 -4.35
N HIS A 256 -7.29 19.95 -3.70
CA HIS A 256 -6.93 19.99 -2.29
C HIS A 256 -5.45 20.34 -2.04
N PHE A 257 -4.65 20.44 -3.07
CA PHE A 257 -3.22 20.77 -2.94
C PHE A 257 -3.03 22.09 -2.18
N TYR A 258 -2.11 22.06 -1.22
CA TYR A 258 -1.79 23.24 -0.42
C TYR A 258 -0.33 23.69 -0.60
N SER A 259 0.65 22.82 -0.36
CA SER A 259 2.07 23.18 -0.42
C SER A 259 2.98 21.95 -0.44
N TYR A 260 4.22 22.16 -0.87
CA TYR A 260 5.33 21.29 -0.49
C TYR A 260 6.09 21.88 0.70
N GLY A 261 6.79 21.00 1.45
CA GLY A 261 7.64 21.41 2.55
C GLY A 261 8.76 20.41 2.83
N ARG A 262 9.83 20.90 3.43
CA ARG A 262 11.02 20.12 3.77
C ARG A 262 11.34 20.29 5.25
N LEU A 263 11.59 19.18 5.95
CA LEU A 263 12.08 19.11 7.34
C LEU A 263 13.58 19.33 7.39
#